data_e8db8fd78669251a4557ebd841d0753a
#
_entry.id   e8db8fd78669251a4557ebd841d0753a
#
_cell.length_a   1.000
_cell.length_b   1.000
_cell.length_c   1.000
_cell.angle_alpha   90.00
_cell.angle_beta   90.00
_cell.angle_gamma   90.00
#
_symmetry.space_group_name_H-M   'P 1'
#
loop_
_entity.id
_entity.type
_entity.pdbx_description
1 polymer ?
#
loop_
_entity_poly.entity_id
_entity_poly.type
_entity_poly.pdbx_seq_one_letter_code
_entity_poly.pdbx_strand_id
1 'polypeptide(L)'
;KGFNGVPVEEREGLTRPADPSQAYLDYLLPIYKQHDRKDKQQGETGADDADFKRFIAGQQLWDRAMAQILQQAMTESTDKDKPLVVGVMGAGHVLHGFGVTHQLHDLGVKNVAALLPWDTDRSCQQFVKGAADAVFGVLPHISDAIQPQFQRLGIRFEIARGGALVLQVEKRSIAEAAKLQDADVILEMAGLPLKNTDDVIAIVKRQAPGTWLPLKVRRDDQEIEIIAKFPPLKQ
;
A
#
# COMPACT_ATOMS: atom_id res chain seq x y z
N LYS A 1 -12.95 -4.52 19.53
CA LYS A 1 -14.37 -4.94 19.51
C LYS A 1 -14.68 -5.90 18.35
N GLY A 2 -13.81 -5.99 17.34
CA GLY A 2 -14.00 -6.84 16.17
C GLY A 2 -15.26 -6.52 15.37
N PHE A 3 -15.64 -7.39 14.43
CA PHE A 3 -16.81 -7.23 13.56
C PHE A 3 -18.12 -7.00 14.33
N ASN A 4 -18.32 -7.71 15.42
CA ASN A 4 -19.54 -7.58 16.25
C ASN A 4 -19.65 -6.24 16.98
N GLY A 5 -18.56 -5.50 17.09
CA GLY A 5 -18.56 -4.16 17.71
C GLY A 5 -18.82 -3.03 16.71
N VAL A 6 -18.98 -3.33 15.41
CA VAL A 6 -19.39 -2.37 14.38
C VAL A 6 -20.91 -2.38 14.27
N PRO A 7 -21.62 -1.24 14.40
CA PRO A 7 -23.05 -1.15 14.18
C PRO A 7 -23.43 -1.68 12.79
N VAL A 8 -24.61 -2.28 12.66
CA VAL A 8 -25.02 -2.93 11.40
C VAL A 8 -25.08 -1.92 10.25
N GLU A 9 -25.55 -0.72 10.53
CA GLU A 9 -25.63 0.41 9.59
C GLU A 9 -24.26 0.90 9.09
N GLU A 10 -23.19 0.65 9.86
CA GLU A 10 -21.83 1.04 9.50
C GLU A 10 -21.05 -0.07 8.79
N ARG A 11 -21.64 -1.26 8.63
CA ARG A 11 -20.97 -2.41 7.98
C ARG A 11 -20.98 -2.35 6.46
N GLU A 12 -21.70 -1.40 5.87
CA GLU A 12 -21.79 -1.24 4.40
C GLU A 12 -22.16 -2.54 3.66
N GLY A 13 -23.01 -3.36 4.28
CA GLY A 13 -23.42 -4.65 3.72
C GLY A 13 -22.40 -5.79 3.92
N LEU A 14 -21.26 -5.54 4.58
CA LEU A 14 -20.29 -6.60 4.87
C LEU A 14 -20.89 -7.61 5.84
N THR A 15 -20.87 -8.88 5.46
CA THR A 15 -21.32 -9.99 6.29
C THR A 15 -20.21 -10.46 7.22
N ARG A 16 -20.59 -11.19 8.28
CA ARG A 16 -19.62 -11.72 9.23
C ARG A 16 -18.59 -12.60 8.51
N PRO A 17 -17.28 -12.38 8.73
CA PRO A 17 -16.27 -13.29 8.25
C PRO A 17 -16.41 -14.72 8.83
N ALA A 18 -16.09 -15.72 8.01
CA ALA A 18 -15.89 -17.07 8.51
C ALA A 18 -14.74 -17.12 9.52
N ASP A 19 -14.86 -17.98 10.50
CA ASP A 19 -13.82 -18.13 11.51
C ASP A 19 -12.51 -18.69 10.87
N PRO A 20 -11.32 -18.22 11.29
CA PRO A 20 -10.06 -18.64 10.71
C PRO A 20 -9.73 -20.08 11.09
N SER A 21 -9.11 -20.83 10.18
CA SER A 21 -8.54 -22.13 10.53
C SER A 21 -7.30 -21.98 11.45
N GLN A 22 -6.98 -23.02 12.23
CA GLN A 22 -5.75 -23.01 13.02
C GLN A 22 -4.51 -22.80 12.14
N ALA A 23 -4.47 -23.42 10.96
CA ALA A 23 -3.38 -23.24 10.00
C ALA A 23 -3.21 -21.78 9.54
N TYR A 24 -4.30 -21.02 9.42
CA TYR A 24 -4.23 -19.60 9.12
C TYR A 24 -3.66 -18.79 10.30
N LEU A 25 -4.05 -19.12 11.52
CA LEU A 25 -3.51 -18.50 12.73
C LEU A 25 -2.01 -18.75 12.85
N ASP A 26 -1.57 -19.98 12.62
CA ASP A 26 -0.16 -20.38 12.66
C ASP A 26 0.66 -19.67 11.55
N TYR A 27 0.05 -19.45 10.38
CA TYR A 27 0.65 -18.71 9.28
C TYR A 27 0.80 -17.21 9.60
N LEU A 28 -0.20 -16.60 10.23
CA LEU A 28 -0.20 -15.16 10.53
C LEU A 28 0.67 -14.78 11.73
N LEU A 29 0.87 -15.67 12.70
CA LEU A 29 1.59 -15.37 13.93
C LEU A 29 3.06 -14.89 13.69
N PRO A 30 3.87 -15.58 12.87
CA PRO A 30 5.22 -15.09 12.56
C PRO A 30 5.22 -13.77 11.79
N ILE A 31 4.24 -13.54 10.91
CA ILE A 31 4.08 -12.30 10.16
C ILE A 31 3.79 -11.15 11.14
N TYR A 32 2.84 -11.35 12.05
CA TYR A 32 2.53 -10.38 13.08
C TYR A 32 3.76 -10.04 13.93
N LYS A 33 4.50 -11.06 14.39
CA LYS A 33 5.73 -10.86 15.17
C LYS A 33 6.82 -10.04 14.45
N GLN A 34 6.87 -10.11 13.12
CA GLN A 34 7.81 -9.30 12.33
C GLN A 34 7.41 -7.82 12.28
N HIS A 35 6.10 -7.52 12.29
CA HIS A 35 5.58 -6.15 12.27
C HIS A 35 5.63 -5.47 13.64
N ASP A 36 5.42 -6.23 14.72
CA ASP A 36 5.34 -5.69 16.10
C ASP A 36 6.72 -5.34 16.71
N ARG A 37 7.83 -5.74 16.06
CA ARG A 37 9.20 -5.53 16.57
C ARG A 37 9.65 -4.07 16.66
N LYS A 38 8.90 -3.11 16.16
CA LYS A 38 9.30 -1.70 16.14
C LYS A 38 8.93 -0.92 17.40
N ASP A 39 7.99 -1.39 18.21
CA ASP A 39 7.40 -0.56 19.27
C ASP A 39 7.29 -1.19 20.67
N LYS A 40 7.62 -2.46 20.89
CA LYS A 40 7.46 -3.09 22.22
C LYS A 40 8.70 -3.80 22.74
N GLN A 41 9.04 -3.50 23.98
CA GLN A 41 9.95 -4.30 24.81
C GLN A 41 9.48 -5.77 24.83
N GLN A 42 10.44 -6.68 24.72
CA GLN A 42 10.29 -8.14 24.64
C GLN A 42 9.26 -8.71 25.64
N GLY A 43 8.02 -8.91 25.16
CA GLY A 43 7.06 -9.82 25.74
C GLY A 43 6.84 -10.98 24.77
N GLU A 44 6.68 -12.21 25.28
CA GLU A 44 6.33 -13.37 24.46
C GLU A 44 4.93 -13.16 23.86
N THR A 45 4.88 -12.75 22.60
CA THR A 45 3.62 -12.64 21.83
C THR A 45 3.14 -14.05 21.49
N GLY A 46 2.15 -14.53 22.21
CA GLY A 46 1.49 -15.81 21.97
C GLY A 46 0.22 -15.67 21.12
N ALA A 47 -0.38 -16.80 20.77
CA ALA A 47 -1.67 -16.86 20.05
C ALA A 47 -2.83 -16.21 20.84
N ASP A 48 -2.69 -16.08 22.18
CA ASP A 48 -3.68 -15.48 23.06
C ASP A 48 -3.56 -13.95 23.23
N ASP A 49 -2.54 -13.34 22.63
CA ASP A 49 -2.35 -11.91 22.66
C ASP A 49 -3.55 -11.14 22.09
N ALA A 50 -4.05 -10.16 22.83
CA ALA A 50 -5.19 -9.35 22.42
C ALA A 50 -4.91 -8.52 21.16
N ASP A 51 -3.67 -8.07 20.96
CA ASP A 51 -3.24 -7.32 19.78
C ASP A 51 -3.18 -8.24 18.55
N PHE A 52 -2.68 -9.48 18.74
CA PHE A 52 -2.71 -10.49 17.70
C PHE A 52 -4.15 -10.85 17.29
N LYS A 53 -5.05 -11.03 18.27
CA LYS A 53 -6.48 -11.25 17.97
C LYS A 53 -7.11 -10.10 17.19
N ARG A 54 -6.74 -8.85 17.48
CA ARG A 54 -7.17 -7.68 16.70
C ARG A 54 -6.60 -7.67 15.29
N PHE A 55 -5.33 -8.04 15.14
CA PHE A 55 -4.70 -8.17 13.84
C PHE A 55 -5.42 -9.22 12.96
N ILE A 56 -5.70 -10.42 13.53
CA ILE A 56 -6.45 -11.47 12.84
C ILE A 56 -7.84 -10.96 12.42
N ALA A 57 -8.56 -10.30 13.34
CA ALA A 57 -9.89 -9.77 13.03
C ALA A 57 -9.85 -8.76 11.86
N GLY A 58 -8.80 -7.95 11.78
CA GLY A 58 -8.58 -7.04 10.66
C GLY A 58 -8.32 -7.80 9.33
N GLN A 59 -7.46 -8.81 9.35
CA GLN A 59 -7.19 -9.64 8.16
C GLN A 59 -8.45 -10.34 7.66
N GLN A 60 -9.23 -10.93 8.57
CA GLN A 60 -10.49 -11.58 8.21
C GLN A 60 -11.51 -10.64 7.60
N LEU A 61 -11.61 -9.39 8.10
CA LEU A 61 -12.49 -8.37 7.53
C LEU A 61 -12.08 -8.02 6.10
N TRP A 62 -10.79 -7.86 5.84
CA TRP A 62 -10.29 -7.60 4.50
C TRP A 62 -10.56 -8.76 3.55
N ASP A 63 -10.25 -9.98 3.99
CA ASP A 63 -10.51 -11.19 3.21
C ASP A 63 -11.99 -11.33 2.87
N ARG A 64 -12.88 -11.05 3.84
CA ARG A 64 -14.34 -11.11 3.65
C ARG A 64 -14.83 -10.05 2.68
N ALA A 65 -14.36 -8.81 2.80
CA ALA A 65 -14.75 -7.73 1.91
C ALA A 65 -14.35 -8.04 0.45
N MET A 66 -13.11 -8.49 0.23
CA MET A 66 -12.65 -8.90 -1.09
C MET A 66 -13.46 -10.08 -1.64
N ALA A 67 -13.73 -11.10 -0.82
CA ALA A 67 -14.53 -12.24 -1.23
C ALA A 67 -15.98 -11.86 -1.60
N GLN A 68 -16.61 -10.98 -0.83
CA GLN A 68 -17.97 -10.51 -1.15
C GLN A 68 -18.03 -9.74 -2.46
N ILE A 69 -17.08 -8.86 -2.73
CA ILE A 69 -17.03 -8.11 -3.99
C ILE A 69 -16.88 -9.07 -5.17
N LEU A 70 -16.01 -10.09 -5.05
CA LEU A 70 -15.84 -11.11 -6.09
C LEU A 70 -17.12 -11.92 -6.30
N GLN A 71 -17.79 -12.33 -5.22
CA GLN A 71 -19.06 -13.05 -5.29
C GLN A 71 -20.16 -12.18 -5.95
N GLN A 72 -20.27 -10.92 -5.56
CA GLN A 72 -21.24 -9.98 -6.13
C GLN A 72 -21.02 -9.82 -7.64
N ALA A 73 -19.79 -9.62 -8.08
CA ALA A 73 -19.45 -9.50 -9.50
C ALA A 73 -19.87 -10.74 -10.32
N MET A 74 -19.85 -11.94 -9.69
CA MET A 74 -20.34 -13.17 -10.34
C MET A 74 -21.86 -13.25 -10.43
N THR A 75 -22.58 -12.66 -9.46
CA THR A 75 -24.05 -12.76 -9.35
C THR A 75 -24.77 -11.66 -10.07
N GLU A 76 -24.18 -10.47 -10.21
CA GLU A 76 -24.78 -9.32 -10.88
C GLU A 76 -24.73 -9.42 -12.41
N SER A 77 -23.93 -10.33 -12.95
CA SER A 77 -23.92 -10.56 -14.38
C SER A 77 -25.26 -11.12 -14.87
N THR A 78 -25.89 -10.40 -15.78
CA THR A 78 -27.12 -10.82 -16.49
C THR A 78 -26.84 -11.74 -17.69
N ASP A 79 -25.58 -12.01 -17.99
CA ASP A 79 -25.21 -12.88 -19.09
C ASP A 79 -25.60 -14.33 -18.81
N LYS A 80 -26.07 -15.03 -19.84
CA LYS A 80 -26.43 -16.45 -19.77
C LYS A 80 -25.23 -17.33 -19.39
N ASP A 81 -24.04 -16.91 -19.75
CA ASP A 81 -22.77 -17.52 -19.36
C ASP A 81 -22.23 -16.75 -18.15
N LYS A 82 -22.07 -17.47 -17.03
CA LYS A 82 -21.49 -16.86 -15.83
C LYS A 82 -20.09 -16.34 -16.12
N PRO A 83 -19.80 -15.08 -15.78
CA PRO A 83 -18.50 -14.50 -16.09
C PRO A 83 -17.39 -15.18 -15.29
N LEU A 84 -16.20 -15.27 -15.89
CA LEU A 84 -14.98 -15.51 -15.13
C LEU A 84 -14.61 -14.21 -14.40
N VAL A 85 -14.68 -14.24 -13.08
CA VAL A 85 -14.24 -13.10 -12.24
C VAL A 85 -12.81 -13.34 -11.80
N VAL A 86 -11.94 -12.38 -12.07
CA VAL A 86 -10.52 -12.42 -11.66
C VAL A 86 -10.25 -11.36 -10.62
N GLY A 87 -9.85 -11.78 -9.42
CA GLY A 87 -9.38 -10.89 -8.35
C GLY A 87 -7.85 -10.81 -8.34
N VAL A 88 -7.30 -9.58 -8.32
CA VAL A 88 -5.86 -9.35 -8.16
C VAL A 88 -5.63 -8.72 -6.79
N MET A 89 -4.82 -9.38 -5.96
CA MET A 89 -4.60 -8.97 -4.58
C MET A 89 -3.23 -9.41 -4.07
N GLY A 90 -2.83 -8.96 -2.89
CA GLY A 90 -1.58 -9.41 -2.26
C GLY A 90 -1.56 -10.92 -2.02
N ALA A 91 -0.43 -11.56 -2.26
CA ALA A 91 -0.27 -13.02 -2.14
C ALA A 91 -0.68 -13.56 -0.76
N GLY A 92 -0.48 -12.77 0.32
CA GLY A 92 -0.87 -13.16 1.68
C GLY A 92 -2.36 -13.46 1.85
N HIS A 93 -3.23 -12.90 0.99
CA HIS A 93 -4.68 -13.12 1.04
C HIS A 93 -5.15 -14.36 0.28
N VAL A 94 -4.28 -14.95 -0.56
CA VAL A 94 -4.62 -16.13 -1.39
C VAL A 94 -3.78 -17.36 -1.06
N LEU A 95 -2.61 -17.19 -0.44
CA LEU A 95 -1.72 -18.28 -0.07
C LEU A 95 -2.44 -19.34 0.78
N HIS A 96 -2.21 -20.60 0.41
CA HIS A 96 -2.79 -21.78 1.08
C HIS A 96 -4.33 -21.81 1.12
N GLY A 97 -5.00 -20.88 0.42
CA GLY A 97 -6.45 -20.76 0.48
C GLY A 97 -7.01 -20.29 1.83
N PHE A 98 -6.17 -19.77 2.73
CA PHE A 98 -6.57 -19.43 4.09
C PHE A 98 -7.41 -18.15 4.20
N GLY A 99 -7.15 -17.18 3.34
CA GLY A 99 -7.82 -15.88 3.35
C GLY A 99 -9.06 -15.83 2.47
N VAL A 100 -8.98 -15.11 1.34
CA VAL A 100 -10.11 -14.84 0.43
C VAL A 100 -10.75 -16.13 -0.09
N THR A 101 -9.99 -17.16 -0.41
CA THR A 101 -10.53 -18.46 -0.87
C THR A 101 -11.41 -19.10 0.20
N HIS A 102 -10.98 -19.08 1.47
CA HIS A 102 -11.76 -19.58 2.60
C HIS A 102 -13.08 -18.82 2.73
N GLN A 103 -13.05 -17.49 2.64
CA GLN A 103 -14.24 -16.63 2.70
C GLN A 103 -15.18 -16.87 1.51
N LEU A 104 -14.65 -17.08 0.30
CA LEU A 104 -15.45 -17.42 -0.88
C LEU A 104 -16.18 -18.75 -0.71
N HIS A 105 -15.52 -19.76 -0.15
CA HIS A 105 -16.15 -21.05 0.14
C HIS A 105 -17.28 -20.91 1.16
N ASP A 106 -17.10 -20.11 2.21
CA ASP A 106 -18.15 -19.79 3.19
C ASP A 106 -19.34 -19.06 2.55
N LEU A 107 -19.08 -18.20 1.57
CA LEU A 107 -20.10 -17.53 0.76
C LEU A 107 -20.76 -18.45 -0.29
N GLY A 108 -20.41 -19.75 -0.32
CA GLY A 108 -20.99 -20.74 -1.23
C GLY A 108 -20.36 -20.81 -2.62
N VAL A 109 -19.28 -20.06 -2.89
CA VAL A 109 -18.53 -20.13 -4.15
C VAL A 109 -17.60 -21.33 -4.12
N LYS A 110 -17.89 -22.37 -4.93
CA LYS A 110 -17.14 -23.62 -4.92
C LYS A 110 -16.00 -23.64 -5.93
N ASN A 111 -16.16 -22.99 -7.08
CA ASN A 111 -15.19 -23.01 -8.17
C ASN A 111 -14.27 -21.80 -8.01
N VAL A 112 -13.24 -21.95 -7.20
CA VAL A 112 -12.21 -20.94 -6.92
C VAL A 112 -10.85 -21.56 -7.19
N ALA A 113 -9.97 -20.82 -7.86
CA ALA A 113 -8.58 -21.19 -8.04
C ALA A 113 -7.67 -20.01 -7.68
N ALA A 114 -6.64 -20.32 -6.90
CA ALA A 114 -5.58 -19.35 -6.55
C ALA A 114 -4.38 -19.57 -7.47
N LEU A 115 -3.94 -18.50 -8.11
CA LEU A 115 -2.81 -18.48 -9.02
C LEU A 115 -1.73 -17.56 -8.43
N LEU A 116 -0.48 -18.04 -8.36
CA LEU A 116 0.63 -17.27 -7.81
C LEU A 116 1.74 -17.05 -8.83
N PRO A 117 2.23 -15.82 -8.99
CA PRO A 117 3.49 -15.59 -9.65
C PRO A 117 4.64 -16.04 -8.73
N TRP A 118 5.68 -16.61 -9.33
CA TRP A 118 6.89 -17.05 -8.64
C TRP A 118 8.11 -16.61 -9.41
N ASP A 119 8.97 -15.82 -8.76
CA ASP A 119 10.19 -15.35 -9.41
C ASP A 119 11.09 -16.54 -9.77
N THR A 120 11.52 -16.63 -11.02
CA THR A 120 12.29 -17.77 -11.54
C THR A 120 13.70 -17.87 -10.98
N ASP A 121 14.21 -16.82 -10.32
CA ASP A 121 15.47 -16.82 -9.57
C ASP A 121 15.35 -17.38 -8.15
N ARG A 122 14.13 -17.54 -7.65
CA ARG A 122 13.89 -18.16 -6.33
C ARG A 122 13.96 -19.67 -6.42
N SER A 123 14.57 -20.27 -5.40
CA SER A 123 14.64 -21.75 -5.32
C SER A 123 13.25 -22.38 -5.22
N CYS A 124 12.98 -23.39 -6.06
CA CYS A 124 11.76 -24.21 -5.97
C CYS A 124 11.62 -24.92 -4.60
N GLN A 125 12.71 -25.09 -3.85
CA GLN A 125 12.66 -25.66 -2.50
C GLN A 125 11.92 -24.77 -1.49
N GLN A 126 11.78 -23.48 -1.80
CA GLN A 126 11.01 -22.53 -0.98
C GLN A 126 9.51 -22.60 -1.27
N PHE A 127 9.13 -23.35 -2.30
CA PHE A 127 7.73 -23.50 -2.67
C PHE A 127 7.09 -24.63 -1.87
N VAL A 128 6.10 -24.31 -1.08
CA VAL A 128 5.39 -25.26 -0.23
C VAL A 128 4.19 -25.84 -1.00
N LYS A 129 4.06 -27.18 -1.00
CA LYS A 129 2.91 -27.85 -1.60
C LYS A 129 1.60 -27.31 -1.01
N GLY A 130 0.64 -27.01 -1.87
CA GLY A 130 -0.66 -26.47 -1.46
C GLY A 130 -0.67 -24.96 -1.22
N ALA A 131 0.40 -24.24 -1.62
CA ALA A 131 0.42 -22.78 -1.53
C ALA A 131 -0.57 -22.10 -2.49
N ALA A 132 -0.85 -22.74 -3.64
CA ALA A 132 -1.82 -22.31 -4.64
C ALA A 132 -2.23 -23.48 -5.54
N ASP A 133 -3.27 -23.30 -6.36
CA ASP A 133 -3.71 -24.28 -7.35
C ASP A 133 -2.78 -24.31 -8.56
N ALA A 134 -2.23 -23.16 -8.95
CA ALA A 134 -1.20 -23.08 -9.98
C ALA A 134 -0.19 -21.97 -9.68
N VAL A 135 1.02 -22.14 -10.21
CA VAL A 135 2.14 -21.21 -10.05
C VAL A 135 2.72 -20.91 -11.42
N PHE A 136 2.97 -19.64 -11.68
CA PHE A 136 3.61 -19.18 -12.92
C PHE A 136 5.02 -18.69 -12.60
N GLY A 137 6.01 -19.25 -13.29
CA GLY A 137 7.34 -18.69 -13.29
C GLY A 137 7.29 -17.31 -13.99
N VAL A 138 7.62 -16.26 -13.26
CA VAL A 138 7.85 -14.93 -13.81
C VAL A 138 9.34 -14.66 -13.77
N LEU A 139 9.86 -14.09 -14.87
CA LEU A 139 11.21 -13.58 -14.81
C LEU A 139 11.25 -12.56 -13.68
N PRO A 140 12.27 -12.67 -12.78
CA PRO A 140 12.42 -11.63 -11.80
C PRO A 140 12.39 -10.32 -12.56
N HIS A 141 11.52 -9.43 -12.16
CA HIS A 141 11.63 -8.08 -12.64
C HIS A 141 13.01 -7.65 -12.14
N ILE A 142 14.02 -7.77 -13.01
CA ILE A 142 15.21 -6.98 -12.86
C ILE A 142 14.64 -5.57 -12.94
N SER A 143 14.15 -5.07 -11.82
CA SER A 143 14.39 -3.70 -11.56
C SER A 143 15.92 -3.66 -11.58
N ASP A 144 16.51 -3.44 -12.77
CA ASP A 144 17.71 -2.63 -12.81
C ASP A 144 17.38 -1.53 -11.85
N ALA A 145 17.85 -1.69 -10.63
CA ALA A 145 17.36 -0.93 -9.51
C ALA A 145 16.96 0.46 -9.97
N ILE A 146 15.74 0.57 -10.50
CA ILE A 146 14.96 1.70 -10.19
C ILE A 146 14.64 1.43 -8.72
N GLN A 147 15.68 1.48 -7.88
CA GLN A 147 15.56 2.11 -6.58
C GLN A 147 14.69 3.29 -6.93
N PRO A 148 13.44 3.37 -6.42
CA PRO A 148 12.65 4.54 -6.71
C PRO A 148 13.63 5.66 -6.45
N GLN A 149 14.17 6.27 -7.53
CA GLN A 149 15.07 7.39 -7.36
C GLN A 149 14.12 8.36 -6.73
N PHE A 150 14.13 8.33 -5.38
CA PHE A 150 13.25 9.18 -4.60
C PHE A 150 13.49 10.54 -5.18
N GLN A 151 12.50 11.00 -5.91
CA GLN A 151 12.61 12.25 -6.61
C GLN A 151 13.05 13.26 -5.57
N ARG A 152 14.10 14.00 -5.89
CA ARG A 152 14.63 15.04 -5.03
C ARG A 152 14.32 16.36 -5.69
N LEU A 153 13.75 17.27 -4.93
CA LEU A 153 13.56 18.64 -5.42
C LEU A 153 14.90 19.34 -5.56
N GLY A 154 15.87 18.99 -4.71
CA GLY A 154 17.21 19.59 -4.69
C GLY A 154 17.22 20.93 -3.95
N ILE A 155 16.66 20.94 -2.74
CA ILE A 155 16.71 22.07 -1.82
C ILE A 155 17.18 21.63 -0.44
N ARG A 156 17.85 22.52 0.26
CA ARG A 156 17.98 22.49 1.72
C ARG A 156 16.95 23.45 2.28
N PHE A 157 16.21 23.03 3.28
CA PHE A 157 15.14 23.83 3.84
C PHE A 157 14.99 23.60 5.35
N GLU A 158 14.33 24.52 6.00
CA GLU A 158 13.83 24.35 7.37
C GLU A 158 12.35 24.74 7.44
N ILE A 159 11.65 24.17 8.42
CA ILE A 159 10.25 24.57 8.66
C ILE A 159 10.24 25.86 9.48
N ALA A 160 9.60 26.88 8.92
CA ALA A 160 9.41 28.18 9.52
C ALA A 160 7.91 28.48 9.68
N ARG A 161 7.57 29.61 10.34
CA ARG A 161 6.16 30.03 10.42
C ARG A 161 5.61 30.26 9.01
N GLY A 162 4.64 29.41 8.64
CA GLY A 162 3.88 29.52 7.38
C GLY A 162 4.43 28.71 6.22
N GLY A 163 5.43 27.83 6.41
CA GLY A 163 5.88 26.96 5.32
C GLY A 163 7.31 26.47 5.45
N ALA A 164 7.90 26.01 4.36
CA ALA A 164 9.29 25.57 4.28
C ALA A 164 10.16 26.68 3.69
N LEU A 165 11.05 27.25 4.51
CA LEU A 165 12.04 28.24 4.10
C LEU A 165 13.17 27.53 3.34
N VAL A 166 13.41 27.91 2.10
CA VAL A 166 14.50 27.42 1.27
C VAL A 166 15.80 28.09 1.70
N LEU A 167 16.70 27.30 2.29
CA LEU A 167 18.04 27.76 2.71
C LEU A 167 19.02 27.75 1.55
N GLN A 168 18.88 26.79 0.64
CA GLN A 168 19.76 26.65 -0.50
C GLN A 168 19.08 25.84 -1.62
N VAL A 169 19.26 26.29 -2.86
CA VAL A 169 18.90 25.56 -4.07
C VAL A 169 20.16 24.89 -4.65
N GLU A 170 20.09 23.56 -4.83
CA GLU A 170 21.20 22.79 -5.40
C GLU A 170 21.33 23.06 -6.92
N LYS A 171 22.54 23.19 -7.40
CA LYS A 171 22.82 23.38 -8.83
C LYS A 171 22.40 22.12 -9.63
N ARG A 172 21.86 22.34 -10.81
CA ARG A 172 21.36 21.31 -11.73
C ARG A 172 20.25 20.44 -11.13
N SER A 173 19.50 21.01 -10.20
CA SER A 173 18.35 20.36 -9.54
C SER A 173 17.02 20.71 -10.23
N ILE A 174 15.98 20.01 -9.83
CA ILE A 174 14.59 20.32 -10.24
C ILE A 174 14.17 21.68 -9.72
N ALA A 175 14.59 22.03 -8.51
CA ALA A 175 14.32 23.34 -7.89
C ALA A 175 14.96 24.50 -8.69
N GLU A 176 16.22 24.35 -9.10
CA GLU A 176 16.88 25.35 -9.95
C GLU A 176 16.17 25.47 -11.30
N ALA A 177 15.85 24.36 -11.95
CA ALA A 177 15.12 24.35 -13.22
C ALA A 177 13.72 24.97 -13.09
N ALA A 178 13.09 24.86 -11.94
CA ALA A 178 11.82 25.47 -11.60
C ALA A 178 11.95 26.95 -11.20
N LYS A 179 13.17 27.48 -11.10
CA LYS A 179 13.48 28.85 -10.68
C LYS A 179 13.12 29.16 -9.22
N LEU A 180 13.14 28.13 -8.34
CA LEU A 180 13.19 28.37 -6.90
C LEU A 180 14.50 29.09 -6.55
N GLN A 181 14.45 29.91 -5.50
CA GLN A 181 15.58 30.71 -5.04
C GLN A 181 15.81 30.52 -3.54
N ASP A 182 17.00 30.82 -3.12
CA ASP A 182 17.32 30.89 -1.70
C ASP A 182 16.45 31.99 -1.06
N ALA A 183 16.03 31.79 0.16
CA ALA A 183 15.08 32.63 0.92
C ALA A 183 13.61 32.55 0.46
N ASP A 184 13.25 31.77 -0.55
CA ASP A 184 11.84 31.49 -0.84
C ASP A 184 11.19 30.74 0.34
N VAL A 185 9.92 31.03 0.61
CA VAL A 185 9.11 30.24 1.55
C VAL A 185 8.05 29.47 0.79
N ILE A 186 8.18 28.16 0.72
CA ILE A 186 7.18 27.30 0.11
C ILE A 186 6.02 27.15 1.09
N LEU A 187 4.87 27.71 0.74
CA LEU A 187 3.65 27.69 1.55
C LEU A 187 2.86 26.39 1.39
N GLU A 188 2.76 25.94 0.13
CA GLU A 188 2.00 24.75 -0.25
C GLU A 188 2.73 23.94 -1.32
N MET A 189 2.57 22.63 -1.28
CA MET A 189 2.96 21.70 -2.34
C MET A 189 1.76 20.85 -2.77
N ALA A 190 1.46 20.81 -4.06
CA ALA A 190 0.26 20.13 -4.58
C ALA A 190 -1.04 20.57 -3.90
N GLY A 191 -1.17 21.86 -3.53
CA GLY A 191 -2.32 22.40 -2.80
C GLY A 191 -2.40 22.03 -1.31
N LEU A 192 -1.40 21.35 -0.78
CA LEU A 192 -1.34 20.95 0.63
C LEU A 192 -0.40 21.89 1.41
N PRO A 193 -0.86 22.48 2.53
CA PRO A 193 -0.02 23.31 3.38
C PRO A 193 1.04 22.47 4.09
N LEU A 194 2.24 23.01 4.26
CA LEU A 194 3.38 22.34 4.87
C LEU A 194 3.43 22.65 6.38
N LYS A 195 3.39 21.61 7.22
CA LYS A 195 3.40 21.72 8.68
C LYS A 195 4.72 21.25 9.30
N ASN A 196 5.39 20.32 8.66
CA ASN A 196 6.61 19.69 9.15
C ASN A 196 7.49 19.21 7.99
N THR A 197 8.71 18.80 8.30
CA THR A 197 9.68 18.28 7.32
C THR A 197 9.18 17.04 6.58
N ASP A 198 8.43 16.18 7.28
CA ASP A 198 7.96 14.93 6.71
C ASP A 198 6.91 15.16 5.62
N ASP A 199 6.09 16.22 5.72
CA ASP A 199 5.14 16.61 4.68
C ASP A 199 5.87 16.88 3.37
N VAL A 200 6.94 17.70 3.41
CA VAL A 200 7.76 18.03 2.22
C VAL A 200 8.36 16.77 1.62
N ILE A 201 8.99 15.95 2.46
CA ILE A 201 9.64 14.70 2.03
C ILE A 201 8.62 13.74 1.42
N ALA A 202 7.47 13.55 2.06
CA ALA A 202 6.43 12.65 1.60
C ALA A 202 5.83 13.08 0.26
N ILE A 203 5.55 14.38 0.09
CA ILE A 203 5.01 14.91 -1.17
C ILE A 203 6.01 14.74 -2.31
N VAL A 204 7.28 15.08 -2.09
CA VAL A 204 8.33 14.93 -3.11
C VAL A 204 8.58 13.45 -3.46
N LYS A 205 8.63 12.56 -2.46
CA LYS A 205 8.81 11.12 -2.68
C LYS A 205 7.67 10.46 -3.48
N ARG A 206 6.47 11.02 -3.42
CA ARG A 206 5.30 10.53 -4.18
C ARG A 206 5.31 10.97 -5.65
N GLN A 207 6.19 11.89 -6.04
CA GLN A 207 6.25 12.34 -7.43
C GLN A 207 6.81 11.24 -8.32
N ALA A 208 6.01 10.82 -9.30
CA ALA A 208 6.49 9.89 -10.32
C ALA A 208 7.34 10.64 -11.37
N PRO A 209 8.29 9.96 -12.04
CA PRO A 209 8.98 10.53 -13.19
C PRO A 209 8.00 11.04 -14.25
N GLY A 210 8.26 12.19 -14.82
CA GLY A 210 7.38 12.85 -15.81
C GLY A 210 6.23 13.64 -15.22
N THR A 211 6.09 13.73 -13.88
CA THR A 211 5.02 14.51 -13.24
C THR A 211 5.44 15.97 -12.93
N TRP A 212 4.45 16.78 -12.63
CA TRP A 212 4.61 18.17 -12.29
C TRP A 212 4.07 18.41 -10.89
N LEU A 213 4.86 19.14 -10.08
CA LEU A 213 4.49 19.49 -8.72
C LEU A 213 4.28 21.01 -8.64
N PRO A 214 3.04 21.48 -8.51
CA PRO A 214 2.79 22.90 -8.25
C PRO A 214 3.19 23.26 -6.83
N LEU A 215 3.88 24.39 -6.71
CA LEU A 215 4.36 24.98 -5.47
C LEU A 215 3.78 26.38 -5.34
N LYS A 216 3.19 26.70 -4.22
CA LYS A 216 2.84 28.06 -3.84
C LYS A 216 3.98 28.60 -2.99
N VAL A 217 4.60 29.68 -3.44
CA VAL A 217 5.84 30.20 -2.87
C VAL A 217 5.66 31.66 -2.53
N ARG A 218 6.15 32.08 -1.38
CA ARG A 218 6.28 33.50 -1.03
C ARG A 218 7.71 33.94 -1.25
N ARG A 219 7.88 34.96 -2.11
CA ARG A 219 9.13 35.64 -2.44
C ARG A 219 8.93 37.15 -2.33
N ASP A 220 9.77 37.83 -1.58
CA ASP A 220 9.68 39.31 -1.40
C ASP A 220 8.25 39.77 -1.05
N ASP A 221 7.60 39.08 -0.11
CA ASP A 221 6.21 39.29 0.32
C ASP A 221 5.12 39.08 -0.77
N GLN A 222 5.49 38.56 -1.93
CA GLN A 222 4.55 38.19 -2.99
C GLN A 222 4.35 36.71 -3.06
N GLU A 223 3.10 36.28 -3.19
CA GLU A 223 2.77 34.88 -3.46
C GLU A 223 2.82 34.62 -4.97
N ILE A 224 3.64 33.64 -5.35
CA ILE A 224 3.82 33.20 -6.74
C ILE A 224 3.60 31.68 -6.84
N GLU A 225 3.19 31.21 -8.01
CA GLU A 225 3.14 29.80 -8.33
C GLU A 225 4.36 29.38 -9.14
N ILE A 226 4.98 28.28 -8.73
CA ILE A 226 6.12 27.67 -9.39
C ILE A 226 5.77 26.21 -9.68
N ILE A 227 6.12 25.71 -10.87
CA ILE A 227 5.90 24.32 -11.22
C ILE A 227 7.24 23.60 -11.30
N ALA A 228 7.48 22.68 -10.36
CA ALA A 228 8.62 21.78 -10.39
C ALA A 228 8.31 20.60 -11.30
N LYS A 229 9.09 20.42 -12.37
CA LYS A 229 8.89 19.35 -13.38
C LYS A 229 9.89 18.23 -13.11
N PHE A 230 9.38 17.06 -12.75
CA PHE A 230 10.20 15.87 -12.57
C PHE A 230 10.45 15.23 -13.93
N PRO A 231 11.72 15.01 -14.32
CA PRO A 231 12.02 14.48 -15.64
C PRO A 231 11.47 13.05 -15.80
N PRO A 232 11.04 12.66 -17.02
CA PRO A 232 10.67 11.28 -17.29
C PRO A 232 11.89 10.36 -17.14
N LEU A 233 11.64 9.06 -16.94
CA LEU A 233 12.71 8.06 -16.99
C LEU A 233 13.38 8.11 -18.39
N LYS A 234 14.71 8.15 -18.38
CA LYS A 234 15.45 7.96 -19.64
C LYS A 234 15.21 6.53 -20.10
N GLN A 235 14.69 6.38 -21.29
CA GLN A 235 14.62 5.10 -21.99
C GLN A 235 16.02 4.60 -22.34
#